data_cfc4f4ecef1b3daae24d49cfb88823e1
#
_entry.id   cfc4f4ecef1b3daae24d49cfb88823e1
#
_cell.length_a   1.000
_cell.length_b   1.000
_cell.length_c   1.000
_cell.angle_alpha   90.00
_cell.angle_beta   90.00
_cell.angle_gamma   90.00
#
_symmetry.space_group_name_H-M   'P 1'
#
loop_
_entity.id
_entity.type
_entity.pdbx_description
1 polymer ?
#
loop_
_entity_poly.entity_id
_entity_poly.type
_entity_poly.pdbx_seq_one_letter_code
_entity_poly.pdbx_strand_id
1 'polypeptide(L)'
;MKNTFPALLTTILLGLSPSASFADVSSLNQNEAAASFQAVDALARQTRAQGDLPRWSIPEHAKVLERFWDVKATLGTQPYTSADVPALLAISDRAGALYKTYVLFAPQLGALPDTASNTSKYQDEISRAAAYLLRVQAAELEAFSDYIKTLPAAEMNAPRRAGLQQMRLGINEMITNVILMMRSPALRPVNRDILLSTLGDSAKVIAATTPHADKAALIAQIDTVLSALTGPQREKALAIKSAFENTECAALCALEEQ
;
A
#
# COMPACT_ATOMS: atom_id res chain seq x y z
N MET A 1 -0.41 26.86 3.76
CA MET A 1 -0.74 25.72 4.63
C MET A 1 0.50 24.86 4.66
N LYS A 2 1.14 24.72 5.82
CA LYS A 2 2.38 23.95 5.99
C LYS A 2 2.02 22.47 6.05
N ASN A 3 2.21 21.74 4.95
CA ASN A 3 2.11 20.27 4.96
C ASN A 3 3.41 19.71 5.53
N THR A 4 3.41 19.48 6.82
CA THR A 4 4.41 18.65 7.48
C THR A 4 4.05 17.19 7.20
N PHE A 5 4.72 16.56 6.23
CA PHE A 5 4.73 15.10 6.11
C PHE A 5 5.53 14.56 7.29
N PRO A 6 4.97 13.75 8.18
CA PRO A 6 5.77 13.05 9.18
C PRO A 6 6.59 11.98 8.48
N ALA A 7 7.90 12.16 8.50
CA ALA A 7 8.85 11.10 8.14
C ALA A 7 8.89 10.12 9.32
N LEU A 8 8.06 9.08 9.29
CA LEU A 8 8.13 8.00 10.28
C LEU A 8 7.75 6.67 9.63
N LEU A 9 8.72 6.07 8.97
CA LEU A 9 8.84 4.61 8.93
C LEU A 9 9.89 4.25 9.98
N THR A 10 9.45 4.16 11.23
CA THR A 10 10.24 3.59 12.29
C THR A 10 10.30 2.09 12.06
N THR A 11 11.49 1.57 11.81
CA THR A 11 11.76 0.13 11.73
C THR A 11 11.39 -0.48 13.08
N ILE A 12 10.21 -1.06 13.20
CA ILE A 12 9.81 -1.82 14.39
C ILE A 12 10.48 -3.18 14.26
N LEU A 13 11.65 -3.31 14.86
CA LEU A 13 12.26 -4.60 15.16
C LEU A 13 11.40 -5.28 16.23
N LEU A 14 10.31 -5.92 15.79
CA LEU A 14 9.61 -6.89 16.61
C LEU A 14 10.58 -8.05 16.86
N GLY A 15 11.02 -8.22 18.09
CA GLY A 15 11.80 -9.39 18.52
C GLY A 15 10.94 -10.65 18.36
N LEU A 16 10.89 -11.19 17.16
CA LEU A 16 10.27 -12.47 16.84
C LEU A 16 11.28 -13.56 17.20
N SER A 17 11.15 -14.16 18.38
CA SER A 17 11.79 -15.43 18.68
C SER A 17 11.11 -16.50 17.83
N PRO A 18 11.86 -17.29 17.02
CA PRO A 18 11.27 -18.35 16.23
C PRO A 18 10.85 -19.50 17.14
N SER A 19 9.55 -19.65 17.38
CA SER A 19 8.98 -20.90 17.85
C SER A 19 8.81 -21.81 16.63
N ALA A 20 9.58 -22.88 16.58
CA ALA A 20 9.52 -23.85 15.50
C ALA A 20 8.14 -24.52 15.45
N SER A 21 7.43 -24.40 14.32
CA SER A 21 6.60 -25.48 13.79
C SER A 21 5.95 -25.13 12.45
N PHE A 22 6.04 -26.06 11.52
CA PHE A 22 5.38 -26.13 10.23
C PHE A 22 5.67 -24.97 9.29
N ALA A 23 6.65 -25.18 8.43
CA ALA A 23 6.87 -24.34 7.25
C ALA A 23 5.69 -24.58 6.28
N ASP A 24 4.61 -23.81 6.46
CA ASP A 24 3.75 -23.51 5.34
C ASP A 24 4.63 -22.78 4.33
N VAL A 25 4.76 -23.38 3.14
CA VAL A 25 5.59 -22.79 2.08
C VAL A 25 4.92 -21.48 1.69
N SER A 26 5.51 -20.37 2.13
CA SER A 26 5.04 -19.04 1.74
C SER A 26 4.87 -18.97 0.21
N SER A 27 3.71 -18.50 -0.23
CA SER A 27 3.46 -18.28 -1.65
C SER A 27 4.20 -17.05 -2.18
N LEU A 28 4.78 -16.24 -1.27
CA LEU A 28 5.53 -15.02 -1.58
C LEU A 28 6.85 -15.33 -2.27
N ASN A 29 7.11 -14.66 -3.38
CA ASN A 29 8.38 -14.75 -4.06
C ASN A 29 9.30 -13.57 -3.72
N GLN A 30 9.92 -13.64 -2.52
CA GLN A 30 10.83 -12.59 -2.05
C GLN A 30 12.01 -12.36 -3.00
N ASN A 31 12.52 -13.42 -3.65
CA ASN A 31 13.63 -13.31 -4.58
C ASN A 31 13.22 -12.54 -5.84
N GLU A 32 12.03 -12.80 -6.37
CA GLU A 32 11.50 -12.06 -7.51
C GLU A 32 11.23 -10.60 -7.14
N ALA A 33 10.61 -10.34 -6.00
CA ALA A 33 10.39 -8.98 -5.51
C ALA A 33 11.70 -8.22 -5.31
N ALA A 34 12.74 -8.86 -4.77
CA ALA A 34 14.04 -8.24 -4.58
C ALA A 34 14.76 -7.98 -5.93
N ALA A 35 14.75 -8.95 -6.83
CA ALA A 35 15.40 -8.83 -8.14
C ALA A 35 14.73 -7.77 -9.01
N SER A 36 13.40 -7.73 -9.03
CA SER A 36 12.64 -6.73 -9.77
C SER A 36 12.85 -5.32 -9.21
N PHE A 37 12.88 -5.16 -7.87
CA PHE A 37 13.21 -3.88 -7.24
C PHE A 37 14.62 -3.40 -7.59
N GLN A 38 15.62 -4.30 -7.55
CA GLN A 38 16.99 -3.97 -7.94
C GLN A 38 17.08 -3.49 -9.39
N ALA A 39 16.32 -4.12 -10.30
CA ALA A 39 16.26 -3.70 -11.70
C ALA A 39 15.66 -2.29 -11.85
N VAL A 40 14.56 -2.01 -11.13
CA VAL A 40 13.94 -0.66 -11.11
C VAL A 40 14.89 0.37 -10.52
N ASP A 41 15.58 0.05 -9.43
CA ASP A 41 16.52 0.96 -8.77
C ASP A 41 17.74 1.28 -9.68
N ALA A 42 18.25 0.27 -10.39
CA ALA A 42 19.31 0.47 -11.38
C ALA A 42 18.86 1.39 -12.53
N LEU A 43 17.66 1.15 -13.07
CA LEU A 43 17.07 2.01 -14.11
C LEU A 43 16.82 3.43 -13.59
N ALA A 44 16.33 3.57 -12.34
CA ALA A 44 16.12 4.88 -11.73
C ALA A 44 17.42 5.67 -11.54
N ARG A 45 18.53 5.02 -11.20
CA ARG A 45 19.85 5.67 -11.14
C ARG A 45 20.29 6.15 -12.52
N GLN A 46 20.10 5.34 -13.56
CA GLN A 46 20.46 5.70 -14.92
C GLN A 46 19.66 6.91 -15.42
N THR A 47 18.34 6.91 -15.23
CA THR A 47 17.47 8.00 -15.68
C THR A 47 17.66 9.28 -14.87
N ARG A 48 17.98 9.18 -13.56
CA ARG A 48 18.34 10.35 -12.73
C ARG A 48 19.56 11.09 -13.25
N ALA A 49 20.56 10.41 -13.80
CA ALA A 49 21.71 11.04 -14.41
C ALA A 49 21.30 11.92 -15.61
N GLN A 50 20.12 11.70 -16.18
CA GLN A 50 19.52 12.47 -17.26
C GLN A 50 18.48 13.49 -16.77
N GLY A 51 18.30 13.65 -15.45
CA GLY A 51 17.33 14.57 -14.85
C GLY A 51 15.89 14.08 -14.88
N ASP A 52 15.66 12.76 -15.03
CA ASP A 52 14.32 12.16 -15.08
C ASP A 52 14.25 10.86 -14.25
N LEU A 53 13.09 10.23 -14.25
CA LEU A 53 12.84 8.90 -13.66
C LEU A 53 12.32 7.92 -14.73
N PRO A 54 12.35 6.60 -14.48
CA PRO A 54 11.74 5.63 -15.40
C PRO A 54 10.29 5.99 -15.72
N ARG A 55 9.92 5.88 -17.01
CA ARG A 55 8.58 6.26 -17.48
C ARG A 55 7.82 5.07 -18.01
N TRP A 56 6.55 4.93 -17.58
CA TRP A 56 5.65 3.92 -18.12
C TRP A 56 5.41 4.05 -19.63
N SER A 57 5.48 5.28 -20.13
CA SER A 57 5.31 5.57 -21.57
C SER A 57 6.48 5.13 -22.45
N ILE A 58 7.61 4.72 -21.87
CA ILE A 58 8.79 4.21 -22.58
C ILE A 58 8.78 2.70 -22.48
N PRO A 59 8.65 1.94 -23.59
CA PRO A 59 8.46 0.48 -23.56
C PRO A 59 9.53 -0.30 -22.81
N GLU A 60 10.79 0.10 -22.89
CA GLU A 60 11.91 -0.54 -22.20
C GLU A 60 11.83 -0.31 -20.69
N HIS A 61 11.41 0.89 -20.26
CA HIS A 61 11.20 1.18 -18.84
C HIS A 61 9.94 0.47 -18.32
N ALA A 62 8.87 0.44 -19.12
CA ALA A 62 7.61 -0.22 -18.75
C ALA A 62 7.83 -1.70 -18.41
N LYS A 63 8.62 -2.43 -19.18
CA LYS A 63 8.96 -3.84 -18.93
C LYS A 63 9.61 -4.06 -17.55
N VAL A 64 10.50 -3.16 -17.15
CA VAL A 64 11.18 -3.24 -15.85
C VAL A 64 10.22 -2.91 -14.72
N LEU A 65 9.41 -1.86 -14.90
CA LEU A 65 8.42 -1.43 -13.91
C LEU A 65 7.30 -2.46 -13.74
N GLU A 66 6.79 -3.02 -14.84
CA GLU A 66 5.73 -4.03 -14.84
C GLU A 66 6.12 -5.27 -14.05
N ARG A 67 7.36 -5.74 -14.19
CA ARG A 67 7.87 -6.88 -13.45
C ARG A 67 7.83 -6.66 -11.93
N PHE A 68 8.13 -5.44 -11.45
CA PHE A 68 8.05 -5.13 -10.04
C PHE A 68 6.60 -5.02 -9.55
N TRP A 69 5.69 -4.48 -10.38
CA TRP A 69 4.27 -4.32 -10.02
C TRP A 69 3.43 -5.58 -10.30
N ASP A 70 4.04 -6.67 -10.74
CA ASP A 70 3.35 -7.94 -10.93
C ASP A 70 3.06 -8.59 -9.57
N VAL A 71 1.82 -8.36 -9.10
CA VAL A 71 1.32 -8.87 -7.82
C VAL A 71 1.42 -10.39 -7.76
N LYS A 72 1.07 -11.09 -8.85
CA LYS A 72 1.10 -12.55 -8.89
C LYS A 72 2.52 -13.10 -8.79
N ALA A 73 3.46 -12.47 -9.47
CA ALA A 73 4.85 -12.88 -9.47
C ALA A 73 5.56 -12.59 -8.14
N THR A 74 5.19 -11.49 -7.45
CA THR A 74 5.88 -11.03 -6.24
C THR A 74 5.18 -11.46 -4.95
N LEU A 75 3.85 -11.34 -4.89
CA LEU A 75 3.05 -11.67 -3.70
C LEU A 75 2.47 -13.09 -3.75
N GLY A 76 2.42 -13.73 -4.92
CA GLY A 76 1.81 -15.05 -5.04
C GLY A 76 0.30 -15.02 -4.86
N THR A 77 -0.24 -15.96 -4.07
CA THR A 77 -1.68 -16.14 -3.86
C THR A 77 -2.03 -16.18 -2.37
N GLN A 78 -3.21 -15.66 -2.04
CA GLN A 78 -3.81 -15.79 -0.71
C GLN A 78 -4.13 -17.26 -0.36
N PRO A 79 -4.29 -17.60 0.93
CA PRO A 79 -4.24 -16.70 2.10
C PRO A 79 -2.81 -16.38 2.52
N TYR A 80 -2.60 -15.18 3.10
CA TYR A 80 -1.33 -14.82 3.74
C TYR A 80 -1.40 -15.13 5.24
N THR A 81 -0.30 -15.66 5.77
CA THR A 81 -0.19 -16.12 7.15
C THR A 81 0.83 -15.33 7.96
N SER A 82 0.87 -15.57 9.26
CA SER A 82 1.88 -14.97 10.15
C SER A 82 3.33 -15.25 9.71
N ALA A 83 3.59 -16.36 9.02
CA ALA A 83 4.90 -16.68 8.46
C ALA A 83 5.33 -15.73 7.33
N ASP A 84 4.38 -15.08 6.66
CA ASP A 84 4.63 -14.17 5.55
C ASP A 84 5.00 -12.75 6.00
N VAL A 85 4.74 -12.39 7.26
CA VAL A 85 4.91 -11.03 7.79
C VAL A 85 6.30 -10.44 7.49
N PRO A 86 7.44 -11.11 7.76
CA PRO A 86 8.75 -10.52 7.49
C PRO A 86 8.97 -10.21 6.00
N ALA A 87 8.46 -11.08 5.13
CA ALA A 87 8.58 -10.92 3.69
C ALA A 87 7.72 -9.76 3.17
N LEU A 88 6.48 -9.68 3.63
CA LEU A 88 5.56 -8.61 3.27
C LEU A 88 6.10 -7.24 3.70
N LEU A 89 6.61 -7.12 4.93
CA LEU A 89 7.25 -5.89 5.40
C LEU A 89 8.42 -5.47 4.51
N ALA A 90 9.28 -6.42 4.11
CA ALA A 90 10.41 -6.12 3.23
C ALA A 90 9.96 -5.69 1.81
N ILE A 91 8.87 -6.26 1.30
CA ILE A 91 8.29 -5.86 0.01
C ILE A 91 7.62 -4.48 0.14
N SER A 92 6.91 -4.23 1.22
CA SER A 92 6.26 -2.95 1.53
C SER A 92 7.26 -1.80 1.59
N ASP A 93 8.39 -1.99 2.27
CA ASP A 93 9.47 -1.00 2.33
C ASP A 93 9.99 -0.63 0.93
N ARG A 94 10.19 -1.62 0.06
CA ARG A 94 10.63 -1.40 -1.33
C ARG A 94 9.56 -0.67 -2.15
N ALA A 95 8.31 -1.10 -2.03
CA ALA A 95 7.18 -0.47 -2.71
C ALA A 95 7.00 0.99 -2.27
N GLY A 96 7.07 1.24 -0.96
CA GLY A 96 7.04 2.57 -0.38
C GLY A 96 8.21 3.46 -0.82
N ALA A 97 9.42 2.88 -0.90
CA ALA A 97 10.59 3.59 -1.41
C ALA A 97 10.43 4.00 -2.88
N LEU A 98 9.88 3.12 -3.72
CA LEU A 98 9.61 3.44 -5.11
C LEU A 98 8.54 4.52 -5.26
N TYR A 99 7.43 4.42 -4.53
CA TYR A 99 6.39 5.45 -4.50
C TYR A 99 6.96 6.82 -4.12
N LYS A 100 7.73 6.88 -3.03
CA LYS A 100 8.41 8.11 -2.57
C LYS A 100 9.40 8.64 -3.60
N THR A 101 10.10 7.76 -4.31
CA THR A 101 11.05 8.14 -5.35
C THR A 101 10.40 9.01 -6.42
N TYR A 102 9.17 8.69 -6.83
CA TYR A 102 8.44 9.49 -7.82
C TYR A 102 7.85 10.77 -7.23
N VAL A 103 7.19 10.66 -6.06
CA VAL A 103 6.51 11.81 -5.42
C VAL A 103 7.52 12.89 -5.00
N LEU A 104 8.67 12.47 -4.46
CA LEU A 104 9.70 13.36 -3.90
C LEU A 104 10.88 13.58 -4.86
N PHE A 105 10.69 13.33 -6.15
CA PHE A 105 11.77 13.54 -7.12
C PHE A 105 12.19 15.00 -7.18
N ALA A 106 13.49 15.22 -7.14
CA ALA A 106 14.13 16.49 -7.45
C ALA A 106 15.25 16.24 -8.48
N PRO A 107 15.24 16.94 -9.64
CA PRO A 107 16.19 16.69 -10.72
C PRO A 107 17.61 17.14 -10.37
N GLN A 108 17.76 18.07 -9.43
CA GLN A 108 19.04 18.58 -8.98
C GLN A 108 19.30 18.22 -7.53
N LEU A 109 20.54 17.87 -7.20
CA LEU A 109 20.94 17.58 -5.83
C LEU A 109 20.74 18.81 -4.95
N GLY A 110 20.05 18.62 -3.82
CA GLY A 110 19.74 19.70 -2.86
C GLY A 110 18.53 20.57 -3.24
N ALA A 111 17.91 20.36 -4.39
CA ALA A 111 16.64 21.01 -4.70
C ALA A 111 15.48 20.43 -3.88
N LEU A 112 14.51 21.27 -3.54
CA LEU A 112 13.27 20.81 -2.93
C LEU A 112 12.39 20.11 -3.98
N PRO A 113 11.73 18.99 -3.63
CA PRO A 113 10.79 18.33 -4.51
C PRO A 113 9.58 19.21 -4.81
N ASP A 114 9.22 19.35 -6.08
CA ASP A 114 7.92 19.88 -6.49
C ASP A 114 6.93 18.71 -6.62
N THR A 115 6.28 18.39 -5.52
CA THR A 115 5.36 17.23 -5.43
C THR A 115 4.15 17.38 -6.35
N ALA A 116 3.68 18.60 -6.60
CA ALA A 116 2.55 18.86 -7.49
C ALA A 116 2.94 18.58 -8.96
N SER A 117 4.08 19.10 -9.38
CA SER A 117 4.64 18.82 -10.71
C SER A 117 4.94 17.33 -10.89
N ASN A 118 5.56 16.69 -9.90
CA ASN A 118 5.87 15.27 -9.94
C ASN A 118 4.60 14.41 -10.06
N THR A 119 3.56 14.71 -9.27
CA THR A 119 2.28 13.99 -9.31
C THR A 119 1.62 14.13 -10.69
N SER A 120 1.75 15.27 -11.35
CA SER A 120 1.25 15.46 -12.71
C SER A 120 2.11 14.71 -13.73
N LYS A 121 3.43 14.88 -13.68
CA LYS A 121 4.40 14.33 -14.63
C LYS A 121 4.47 12.80 -14.60
N TYR A 122 4.44 12.21 -13.39
CA TYR A 122 4.62 10.78 -13.15
C TYR A 122 3.33 10.08 -12.70
N GLN A 123 2.17 10.61 -13.09
CA GLN A 123 0.90 10.09 -12.56
C GLN A 123 0.65 8.61 -12.88
N ASP A 124 1.18 8.08 -13.99
CA ASP A 124 1.05 6.66 -14.34
C ASP A 124 1.86 5.77 -13.40
N GLU A 125 3.09 6.17 -13.15
CA GLU A 125 4.01 5.47 -12.26
C GLU A 125 3.55 5.57 -10.82
N ILE A 126 3.15 6.75 -10.37
CA ILE A 126 2.66 7.00 -9.02
C ILE A 126 1.38 6.20 -8.75
N SER A 127 0.44 6.17 -9.71
CA SER A 127 -0.80 5.41 -9.54
C SER A 127 -0.56 3.91 -9.46
N ARG A 128 0.36 3.36 -10.28
CA ARG A 128 0.73 1.94 -10.23
C ARG A 128 1.50 1.59 -8.96
N ALA A 129 2.44 2.44 -8.56
CA ALA A 129 3.18 2.26 -7.32
C ALA A 129 2.25 2.30 -6.10
N ALA A 130 1.30 3.24 -6.07
CA ALA A 130 0.29 3.33 -5.03
C ALA A 130 -0.64 2.10 -5.01
N ALA A 131 -1.08 1.63 -6.18
CA ALA A 131 -1.88 0.43 -6.32
C ALA A 131 -1.13 -0.82 -5.82
N TYR A 132 0.12 -0.99 -6.23
CA TYR A 132 0.94 -2.11 -5.76
C TYR A 132 1.16 -2.05 -4.25
N LEU A 133 1.54 -0.89 -3.71
CA LEU A 133 1.73 -0.70 -2.27
C LEU A 133 0.45 -1.02 -1.48
N LEU A 134 -0.72 -0.61 -1.98
CA LEU A 134 -2.01 -0.93 -1.35
C LEU A 134 -2.28 -2.44 -1.33
N ARG A 135 -1.90 -3.18 -2.39
CA ARG A 135 -1.98 -4.66 -2.41
C ARG A 135 -1.09 -5.31 -1.37
N VAL A 136 0.16 -4.84 -1.27
CA VAL A 136 1.11 -5.34 -0.26
C VAL A 136 0.57 -5.08 1.14
N GLN A 137 0.07 -3.89 1.40
CA GLN A 137 -0.49 -3.52 2.70
C GLN A 137 -1.77 -4.29 3.05
N ALA A 138 -2.62 -4.61 2.07
CA ALA A 138 -3.75 -5.50 2.31
C ALA A 138 -3.30 -6.93 2.68
N ALA A 139 -2.25 -7.43 2.03
CA ALA A 139 -1.63 -8.72 2.41
C ALA A 139 -1.02 -8.67 3.81
N GLU A 140 -0.39 -7.55 4.20
CA GLU A 140 0.10 -7.33 5.57
C GLU A 140 -1.04 -7.40 6.59
N LEU A 141 -2.16 -6.72 6.34
CA LEU A 141 -3.33 -6.75 7.23
C LEU A 141 -3.88 -8.17 7.41
N GLU A 142 -3.90 -8.97 6.34
CA GLU A 142 -4.33 -10.37 6.39
C GLU A 142 -3.35 -11.20 7.23
N ALA A 143 -2.05 -11.10 6.96
CA ALA A 143 -1.01 -11.83 7.68
C ALA A 143 -0.92 -11.44 9.16
N PHE A 144 -1.04 -10.17 9.49
CA PHE A 144 -1.11 -9.71 10.89
C PHE A 144 -2.40 -10.13 11.58
N SER A 145 -3.51 -10.21 10.86
CA SER A 145 -4.76 -10.76 11.41
C SER A 145 -4.63 -12.24 11.78
N ASP A 146 -3.92 -13.02 10.96
CA ASP A 146 -3.58 -14.40 11.27
C ASP A 146 -2.62 -14.49 12.47
N TYR A 147 -1.58 -13.65 12.49
CA TYR A 147 -0.64 -13.55 13.61
C TYR A 147 -1.37 -13.32 14.95
N ILE A 148 -2.31 -12.39 14.99
CA ILE A 148 -3.07 -12.07 16.21
C ILE A 148 -3.91 -13.26 16.67
N LYS A 149 -4.54 -14.00 15.75
CA LYS A 149 -5.34 -15.18 16.08
C LYS A 149 -4.51 -16.31 16.66
N THR A 150 -3.25 -16.43 16.24
CA THR A 150 -2.33 -17.48 16.67
C THR A 150 -1.52 -17.10 17.92
N LEU A 151 -1.45 -15.80 18.27
CA LEU A 151 -0.68 -15.31 19.39
C LEU A 151 -1.39 -15.62 20.73
N PRO A 152 -0.71 -16.25 21.71
CA PRO A 152 -1.26 -16.40 23.05
C PRO A 152 -1.62 -15.06 23.68
N ALA A 153 -2.77 -14.97 24.34
CA ALA A 153 -3.24 -13.71 24.94
C ALA A 153 -2.22 -13.06 25.89
N ALA A 154 -1.46 -13.86 26.64
CA ALA A 154 -0.41 -13.39 27.55
C ALA A 154 0.78 -12.73 26.83
N GLU A 155 0.95 -12.99 25.53
CA GLU A 155 2.01 -12.41 24.71
C GLU A 155 1.60 -11.09 24.06
N MET A 156 0.31 -10.75 24.04
CA MET A 156 -0.21 -9.49 23.53
C MET A 156 0.03 -8.37 24.54
N ASN A 157 1.27 -7.94 24.66
CA ASN A 157 1.69 -6.85 25.54
C ASN A 157 1.48 -5.46 24.93
N ALA A 158 1.61 -4.41 25.75
CA ALA A 158 1.39 -3.02 25.31
C ALA A 158 2.30 -2.57 24.14
N PRO A 159 3.60 -2.90 24.09
CA PRO A 159 4.44 -2.58 22.92
C PRO A 159 3.96 -3.23 21.62
N ARG A 160 3.52 -4.50 21.66
CA ARG A 160 2.99 -5.18 20.47
C ARG A 160 1.69 -4.53 19.98
N ARG A 161 0.76 -4.21 20.90
CA ARG A 161 -0.48 -3.48 20.57
C ARG A 161 -0.16 -2.15 19.89
N ALA A 162 0.72 -1.36 20.49
CA ALA A 162 1.12 -0.07 19.94
C ALA A 162 1.76 -0.21 18.53
N GLY A 163 2.60 -1.23 18.32
CA GLY A 163 3.19 -1.50 17.01
C GLY A 163 2.16 -1.87 15.95
N LEU A 164 1.21 -2.75 16.26
CA LEU A 164 0.13 -3.13 15.36
C LEU A 164 -0.79 -1.96 15.03
N GLN A 165 -1.13 -1.15 16.03
CA GLN A 165 -1.91 0.07 15.85
C GLN A 165 -1.19 1.07 14.94
N GLN A 166 0.10 1.31 15.17
CA GLN A 166 0.89 2.22 14.36
C GLN A 166 0.99 1.76 12.90
N MET A 167 1.17 0.47 12.65
CA MET A 167 1.17 -0.12 11.32
C MET A 167 -0.18 0.11 10.63
N ARG A 168 -1.29 -0.18 11.31
CA ARG A 168 -2.64 0.02 10.77
C ARG A 168 -2.92 1.50 10.44
N LEU A 169 -2.50 2.42 11.31
CA LEU A 169 -2.63 3.86 11.06
C LEU A 169 -1.86 4.29 9.81
N GLY A 170 -0.65 3.78 9.60
CA GLY A 170 0.13 4.04 8.39
C GLY A 170 -0.57 3.53 7.12
N ILE A 171 -1.21 2.36 7.19
CA ILE A 171 -1.99 1.82 6.07
C ILE A 171 -3.24 2.68 5.80
N ASN A 172 -3.97 3.11 6.84
CA ASN A 172 -5.11 4.01 6.69
C ASN A 172 -4.72 5.35 6.06
N GLU A 173 -3.55 5.88 6.41
CA GLU A 173 -3.02 7.10 5.78
C GLU A 173 -2.76 6.88 4.28
N MET A 174 -2.21 5.74 3.90
CA MET A 174 -2.02 5.40 2.48
C MET A 174 -3.34 5.27 1.73
N ILE A 175 -4.35 4.62 2.32
CA ILE A 175 -5.70 4.51 1.74
C ILE A 175 -6.31 5.91 1.55
N THR A 176 -6.20 6.76 2.55
CA THR A 176 -6.64 8.16 2.49
C THR A 176 -5.97 8.89 1.32
N ASN A 177 -4.66 8.74 1.17
CA ASN A 177 -3.92 9.35 0.07
C ASN A 177 -4.39 8.83 -1.31
N VAL A 178 -4.66 7.54 -1.44
CA VAL A 178 -5.22 6.95 -2.67
C VAL A 178 -6.60 7.55 -2.98
N ILE A 179 -7.48 7.68 -1.98
CA ILE A 179 -8.80 8.29 -2.15
C ILE A 179 -8.66 9.76 -2.56
N LEU A 180 -7.76 10.51 -1.94
CA LEU A 180 -7.49 11.92 -2.30
C LEU A 180 -6.95 12.06 -3.73
N MET A 181 -6.08 11.15 -4.18
CA MET A 181 -5.62 11.13 -5.57
C MET A 181 -6.79 10.94 -6.54
N MET A 182 -7.72 10.03 -6.24
CA MET A 182 -8.88 9.76 -7.09
C MET A 182 -9.83 10.96 -7.23
N ARG A 183 -9.82 11.90 -6.30
CA ARG A 183 -10.59 13.17 -6.36
C ARG A 183 -10.00 14.18 -7.35
N SER A 184 -8.74 14.04 -7.71
CA SER A 184 -8.10 15.02 -8.60
C SER A 184 -8.73 15.00 -9.99
N PRO A 185 -9.22 16.13 -10.51
CA PRO A 185 -9.75 16.20 -11.87
C PRO A 185 -8.65 16.01 -12.93
N ALA A 186 -7.40 16.23 -12.55
CA ALA A 186 -6.24 16.03 -13.43
C ALA A 186 -5.81 14.56 -13.53
N LEU A 187 -6.31 13.67 -12.66
CA LEU A 187 -5.98 12.25 -12.73
C LEU A 187 -6.65 11.61 -13.95
N ARG A 188 -5.85 10.98 -14.80
CA ARG A 188 -6.33 10.30 -16.00
C ARG A 188 -7.32 9.18 -15.62
N PRO A 189 -8.40 8.96 -16.40
CA PRO A 189 -9.41 7.93 -16.11
C PRO A 189 -8.83 6.53 -15.92
N VAL A 190 -7.82 6.14 -16.72
CA VAL A 190 -7.15 4.84 -16.59
C VAL A 190 -6.45 4.68 -15.23
N ASN A 191 -5.80 5.72 -14.72
CA ASN A 191 -5.14 5.69 -13.43
C ASN A 191 -6.14 5.63 -12.28
N ARG A 192 -7.24 6.36 -12.39
CA ARG A 192 -8.34 6.28 -11.43
C ARG A 192 -8.94 4.88 -11.40
N ASP A 193 -9.11 4.25 -12.57
CA ASP A 193 -9.63 2.89 -12.66
C ASP A 193 -8.72 1.86 -12.02
N ILE A 194 -7.39 1.98 -12.18
CA ILE A 194 -6.39 1.15 -11.49
C ILE A 194 -6.54 1.26 -9.97
N LEU A 195 -6.62 2.48 -9.44
CA LEU A 195 -6.75 2.72 -8.00
C LEU A 195 -8.08 2.20 -7.44
N LEU A 196 -9.19 2.46 -8.14
CA LEU A 196 -10.51 1.95 -7.76
C LEU A 196 -10.56 0.42 -7.76
N SER A 197 -10.01 -0.22 -8.80
CA SER A 197 -9.99 -1.69 -8.88
C SER A 197 -9.16 -2.27 -7.74
N THR A 198 -7.97 -1.71 -7.49
CA THR A 198 -7.10 -2.19 -6.42
C THR A 198 -7.72 -2.00 -5.03
N LEU A 199 -8.32 -0.84 -4.77
CA LEU A 199 -9.01 -0.59 -3.50
C LEU A 199 -10.22 -1.53 -3.34
N GLY A 200 -10.96 -1.77 -4.43
CA GLY A 200 -12.11 -2.68 -4.43
C GLY A 200 -11.73 -4.13 -4.09
N ASP A 201 -10.65 -4.63 -4.70
CA ASP A 201 -10.16 -5.98 -4.43
C ASP A 201 -9.64 -6.15 -2.99
N SER A 202 -9.19 -5.07 -2.35
CA SER A 202 -8.65 -5.05 -0.99
C SER A 202 -9.68 -4.63 0.07
N ALA A 203 -10.85 -4.12 -0.35
CA ALA A 203 -11.79 -3.42 0.51
C ALA A 203 -12.28 -4.25 1.70
N LYS A 204 -12.54 -5.55 1.51
CA LYS A 204 -13.03 -6.44 2.60
C LYS A 204 -11.98 -6.64 3.68
N VAL A 205 -10.72 -6.89 3.29
CA VAL A 205 -9.62 -7.09 4.25
C VAL A 205 -9.36 -5.80 5.03
N ILE A 206 -9.31 -4.67 4.33
CA ILE A 206 -9.14 -3.36 4.94
C ILE A 206 -10.29 -3.06 5.91
N ALA A 207 -11.54 -3.23 5.46
CA ALA A 207 -12.72 -2.97 6.28
C ALA A 207 -12.81 -3.87 7.53
N ALA A 208 -12.42 -5.15 7.41
CA ALA A 208 -12.38 -6.06 8.55
C ALA A 208 -11.36 -5.68 9.62
N THR A 209 -10.30 -4.98 9.23
CA THR A 209 -9.19 -4.62 10.12
C THR A 209 -9.23 -3.16 10.58
N THR A 210 -10.21 -2.37 10.11
CA THR A 210 -10.35 -0.94 10.42
C THR A 210 -11.43 -0.71 11.47
N PRO A 211 -11.15 -0.04 12.62
CA PRO A 211 -12.13 0.34 13.63
C PRO A 211 -13.27 1.21 13.10
N HIS A 212 -14.40 1.19 13.78
CA HIS A 212 -15.62 1.87 13.33
C HIS A 212 -15.43 3.36 13.04
N ALA A 213 -14.70 4.09 13.90
CA ALA A 213 -14.47 5.51 13.72
C ALA A 213 -13.67 5.82 12.45
N ASP A 214 -12.59 5.06 12.20
CA ASP A 214 -11.74 5.22 11.01
C ASP A 214 -12.49 4.78 9.75
N LYS A 215 -13.29 3.71 9.85
CA LYS A 215 -14.14 3.21 8.77
C LYS A 215 -15.15 4.27 8.34
N ALA A 216 -15.81 4.94 9.29
CA ALA A 216 -16.73 6.03 9.00
C ALA A 216 -16.04 7.20 8.28
N ALA A 217 -14.80 7.54 8.68
CA ALA A 217 -14.00 8.57 8.05
C ALA A 217 -13.64 8.21 6.59
N LEU A 218 -13.24 6.95 6.34
CA LEU A 218 -12.95 6.45 4.99
C LEU A 218 -14.19 6.45 4.10
N ILE A 219 -15.34 6.03 4.62
CA ILE A 219 -16.64 6.08 3.90
C ILE A 219 -16.98 7.51 3.49
N ALA A 220 -16.85 8.48 4.42
CA ALA A 220 -17.09 9.88 4.12
C ALA A 220 -16.15 10.42 3.01
N GLN A 221 -14.90 9.96 2.99
CA GLN A 221 -13.96 10.32 1.92
C GLN A 221 -14.35 9.69 0.58
N ILE A 222 -14.79 8.42 0.56
CA ILE A 222 -15.30 7.74 -0.63
C ILE A 222 -16.52 8.49 -1.20
N ASP A 223 -17.43 8.98 -0.34
CA ASP A 223 -18.58 9.78 -0.76
C ASP A 223 -18.18 11.06 -1.50
N THR A 224 -17.05 11.68 -1.10
CA THR A 224 -16.52 12.84 -1.84
C THR A 224 -16.00 12.50 -3.23
N VAL A 225 -15.51 11.28 -3.44
CA VAL A 225 -15.06 10.80 -4.75
C VAL A 225 -16.26 10.47 -5.64
N LEU A 226 -17.31 9.86 -5.07
CA LEU A 226 -18.53 9.45 -5.79
C LEU A 226 -19.19 10.60 -6.55
N SER A 227 -19.12 11.82 -6.05
CA SER A 227 -19.67 13.01 -6.71
C SER A 227 -19.00 13.34 -8.05
N ALA A 228 -17.74 12.95 -8.22
CA ALA A 228 -16.94 13.20 -9.43
C ALA A 228 -16.89 12.01 -10.38
N LEU A 229 -17.51 10.87 -10.03
CA LEU A 229 -17.47 9.64 -10.82
C LEU A 229 -18.79 9.38 -11.55
N THR A 230 -18.66 8.76 -12.72
CA THR A 230 -19.79 8.31 -13.54
C THR A 230 -19.57 6.88 -14.05
N GLY A 231 -20.65 6.22 -14.51
CA GLY A 231 -20.59 4.89 -15.12
C GLY A 231 -19.84 3.85 -14.26
N PRO A 232 -19.03 2.97 -14.89
CA PRO A 232 -18.38 1.85 -14.20
C PRO A 232 -17.48 2.26 -13.03
N GLN A 233 -16.85 3.44 -13.09
CA GLN A 233 -16.02 3.92 -11.98
C GLN A 233 -16.86 4.25 -10.75
N ARG A 234 -18.04 4.81 -10.94
CA ARG A 234 -18.98 5.07 -9.85
C ARG A 234 -19.48 3.76 -9.22
N GLU A 235 -19.78 2.76 -10.03
CA GLU A 235 -20.18 1.43 -9.56
C GLU A 235 -19.10 0.77 -8.70
N LYS A 236 -17.84 0.82 -9.14
CA LYS A 236 -16.70 0.33 -8.33
C LYS A 236 -16.59 1.06 -6.99
N ALA A 237 -16.72 2.39 -6.98
CA ALA A 237 -16.65 3.16 -5.75
C ALA A 237 -17.82 2.86 -4.80
N LEU A 238 -19.02 2.62 -5.32
CA LEU A 238 -20.18 2.17 -4.53
C LEU A 238 -19.95 0.77 -3.93
N ALA A 239 -19.36 -0.15 -4.69
CA ALA A 239 -19.02 -1.48 -4.19
C ALA A 239 -17.97 -1.41 -3.07
N ILE A 240 -16.96 -0.53 -3.19
CA ILE A 240 -15.98 -0.27 -2.13
C ILE A 240 -16.69 0.25 -0.88
N LYS A 241 -17.53 1.28 -1.03
CA LYS A 241 -18.31 1.83 0.09
C LYS A 241 -19.13 0.74 0.79
N SER A 242 -19.89 -0.05 0.01
CA SER A 242 -20.68 -1.16 0.53
C SER A 242 -19.84 -2.20 1.28
N ALA A 243 -18.63 -2.50 0.80
CA ALA A 243 -17.71 -3.40 1.53
C ALA A 243 -17.30 -2.82 2.88
N PHE A 244 -17.01 -1.53 2.96
CA PHE A 244 -16.70 -0.87 4.24
C PHE A 244 -17.90 -0.85 5.20
N GLU A 245 -19.11 -0.58 4.70
CA GLU A 245 -20.33 -0.53 5.50
C GLU A 245 -20.75 -1.90 6.06
N ASN A 246 -20.55 -2.98 5.30
CA ASN A 246 -21.12 -4.29 5.60
C ASN A 246 -20.10 -5.31 6.10
N THR A 247 -18.81 -4.96 6.21
CA THR A 247 -17.80 -5.87 6.74
C THR A 247 -17.63 -5.65 8.25
N GLU A 248 -17.81 -6.73 9.02
CA GLU A 248 -17.63 -6.71 10.47
C GLU A 248 -16.16 -6.52 10.86
N CYS A 249 -15.95 -5.97 12.06
CA CYS A 249 -14.65 -5.82 12.69
C CYS A 249 -14.08 -7.20 13.09
N ALA A 250 -12.82 -7.45 12.74
CA ALA A 250 -12.15 -8.70 13.07
C ALA A 250 -10.67 -8.46 13.44
N ALA A 251 -10.11 -9.38 14.23
CA ALA A 251 -8.70 -9.45 14.59
C ALA A 251 -8.07 -8.09 14.99
N LEU A 252 -7.34 -7.41 14.10
CA LEU A 252 -6.69 -6.12 14.37
C LEU A 252 -7.66 -5.05 14.86
N CYS A 253 -8.82 -4.93 14.23
CA CYS A 253 -9.88 -4.01 14.62
C CYS A 253 -10.34 -4.31 16.05
N ALA A 254 -10.60 -5.57 16.39
CA ALA A 254 -11.10 -5.98 17.71
C ALA A 254 -10.12 -5.65 18.85
N LEU A 255 -8.82 -5.51 18.57
CA LEU A 255 -7.84 -5.09 19.59
C LEU A 255 -7.98 -3.63 20.01
N GLU A 256 -8.58 -2.80 19.18
CA GLU A 256 -8.70 -1.36 19.41
C GLU A 256 -10.09 -0.96 19.92
N GLU A 257 -11.08 -1.83 19.76
CA GLU A 257 -12.44 -1.61 20.23
C GLU A 257 -12.70 -2.19 21.65
N GLN A 258 -11.69 -2.83 22.27
CA GLN A 258 -11.70 -3.30 23.66
C GLN A 258 -11.14 -2.23 24.62
#